data_b09628064400b31b4bd43e099087ec0c
#
_entry.id   b09628064400b31b4bd43e099087ec0c
#
_cell.length_a   1.000
_cell.length_b   1.000
_cell.length_c   1.000
_cell.angle_alpha   90.00
_cell.angle_beta   90.00
_cell.angle_gamma   90.00
#
_symmetry.space_group_name_H-M   'P 1'
#
loop_
_entity.id
_entity.type
_entity.pdbx_description
1 polymer ?
#
loop_
_entity_poly.entity_id
_entity_poly.type
_entity_poly.pdbx_seq_one_letter_code
_entity_poly.pdbx_strand_id
1 'polypeptide(L)'
;MQSFSIEIKDEAFRKYRRPAIIEYGPDDKSVTSIQYIYRFPNGYGASVVKFSTSEGHALDLWELAVTTWGDDGDHLNYSTPIADDVLGNLTGVTVCDILGKIICLPVIV
;
A
#
# COMPACT_ATOMS: atom_id res chain seq x y z
N MET A 1 25.09 -5.36 -6.57
CA MET A 1 23.72 -5.51 -7.08
C MET A 1 22.74 -4.95 -6.09
N GLN A 2 21.83 -4.15 -6.58
CA GLN A 2 20.84 -3.54 -5.72
C GLN A 2 19.62 -4.42 -5.63
N SER A 3 19.24 -4.82 -4.42
CA SER A 3 18.06 -5.63 -4.23
C SER A 3 16.82 -4.74 -4.19
N PHE A 4 15.71 -5.26 -4.73
CA PHE A 4 14.43 -4.59 -4.62
C PHE A 4 13.95 -4.68 -3.17
N SER A 5 13.78 -3.53 -2.53
CA SER A 5 13.32 -3.50 -1.14
C SER A 5 11.83 -3.80 -1.09
N ILE A 6 11.47 -4.92 -0.48
CA ILE A 6 10.08 -5.32 -0.32
C ILE A 6 9.53 -4.95 1.06
N GLU A 7 10.41 -4.43 1.94
CA GLU A 7 10.02 -4.11 3.30
C GLU A 7 9.68 -2.63 3.44
N ILE A 8 8.56 -2.36 4.05
CA ILE A 8 8.17 -1.04 4.54
C ILE A 8 8.13 -1.14 6.06
N LYS A 9 8.70 -0.13 6.74
CA LYS A 9 8.77 -0.15 8.21
C LYS A 9 7.43 0.26 8.81
N ASP A 10 6.49 -0.65 8.78
CA ASP A 10 5.11 -0.44 9.18
C ASP A 10 4.71 -1.23 10.42
N GLU A 11 5.64 -1.43 11.36
CA GLU A 11 5.44 -2.32 12.50
C GLU A 11 4.12 -2.06 13.23
N ALA A 12 3.72 -0.79 13.36
CA ALA A 12 2.49 -0.43 14.05
C ALA A 12 1.22 -0.89 13.30
N PHE A 13 1.33 -1.14 12.00
CA PHE A 13 0.18 -1.48 11.15
C PHE A 13 0.25 -2.88 10.59
N ARG A 14 1.31 -3.61 10.86
CA ARG A 14 1.60 -4.90 10.23
C ARG A 14 0.53 -5.94 10.52
N LYS A 15 -0.08 -5.89 11.70
CA LYS A 15 -1.17 -6.82 12.08
C LYS A 15 -2.43 -6.64 11.22
N TYR A 16 -2.58 -5.51 10.56
CA TYR A 16 -3.72 -5.24 9.69
C TYR A 16 -3.41 -5.53 8.23
N ARG A 17 -2.17 -5.88 7.93
CA ARG A 17 -1.70 -6.10 6.57
C ARG A 17 -2.04 -7.51 6.11
N ARG A 18 -2.64 -7.60 4.93
CA ARG A 18 -2.88 -8.88 4.27
C ARG A 18 -1.57 -9.42 3.69
N PRO A 19 -1.50 -10.71 3.32
CA PRO A 19 -0.30 -11.22 2.64
C PRO A 19 0.03 -10.38 1.42
N ALA A 20 1.32 -10.08 1.24
CA ALA A 20 1.79 -9.27 0.13
C ALA A 20 1.48 -9.94 -1.21
N ILE A 21 1.11 -9.12 -2.19
CA ILE A 21 0.93 -9.55 -3.57
C ILE A 21 2.18 -9.13 -4.32
N ILE A 22 2.95 -10.11 -4.80
CA ILE A 22 4.21 -9.87 -5.47
C ILE A 22 4.07 -10.37 -6.91
N GLU A 23 4.36 -9.49 -7.86
CA GLU A 23 4.36 -9.85 -9.27
C GLU A 23 5.79 -9.92 -9.78
N TYR A 24 6.03 -10.88 -10.67
CA TYR A 24 7.34 -11.15 -11.25
C TYR A 24 7.28 -10.89 -12.74
N GLY A 25 8.44 -10.55 -13.31
CA GLY A 25 8.59 -10.39 -14.75
C GLY A 25 8.52 -11.70 -15.51
N PRO A 26 8.65 -11.65 -16.85
CA PRO A 26 8.53 -12.84 -17.70
C PRO A 26 9.54 -13.95 -17.38
N ASP A 27 10.65 -13.60 -16.73
CA ASP A 27 11.69 -14.57 -16.36
C ASP A 27 11.41 -15.24 -15.00
N ASP A 28 10.34 -14.85 -14.30
CA ASP A 28 9.98 -15.31 -12.96
C ASP A 28 11.07 -15.04 -11.90
N LYS A 29 12.01 -14.16 -12.20
CA LYS A 29 13.13 -13.87 -11.31
C LYS A 29 13.15 -12.43 -10.81
N SER A 30 12.64 -11.51 -11.62
CA SER A 30 12.64 -10.09 -11.28
C SER A 30 11.30 -9.70 -10.72
N VAL A 31 11.29 -9.09 -9.54
CA VAL A 31 10.06 -8.55 -8.95
C VAL A 31 9.71 -7.26 -9.69
N THR A 32 8.49 -7.19 -10.21
CA THR A 32 8.00 -6.02 -10.95
C THR A 32 7.09 -5.15 -10.12
N SER A 33 6.39 -5.71 -9.14
CA SER A 33 5.59 -4.92 -8.21
C SER A 33 5.37 -5.66 -6.90
N ILE A 34 5.14 -4.88 -5.86
CA ILE A 34 4.75 -5.38 -4.54
C ILE A 34 3.58 -4.55 -4.08
N GLN A 35 2.52 -5.23 -3.63
CA GLN A 35 1.34 -4.56 -3.12
C GLN A 35 1.03 -5.07 -1.73
N TYR A 36 0.79 -4.13 -0.81
CA TYR A 36 0.28 -4.41 0.53
C TYR A 36 -1.14 -3.87 0.64
N ILE A 37 -2.05 -4.70 1.12
CA ILE A 37 -3.43 -4.31 1.41
C ILE A 37 -3.59 -4.28 2.93
N TYR A 38 -4.02 -3.15 3.46
CA TYR A 38 -4.31 -2.97 4.88
C TYR A 38 -5.81 -2.91 5.10
N ARG A 39 -6.27 -3.56 6.16
CA ARG A 39 -7.68 -3.54 6.57
C ARG A 39 -7.74 -3.14 8.03
N PHE A 40 -8.24 -1.94 8.29
CA PHE A 40 -8.30 -1.39 9.64
C PHE A 40 -9.66 -1.65 10.28
N PRO A 41 -9.73 -1.69 11.64
CA PRO A 41 -10.98 -1.99 12.34
C PRO A 41 -12.10 -0.98 12.10
N ASN A 42 -11.78 0.23 11.61
CA ASN A 42 -12.78 1.25 11.32
C ASN A 42 -13.48 1.06 9.97
N GLY A 43 -13.15 0.00 9.22
CA GLY A 43 -13.73 -0.28 7.91
C GLY A 43 -12.97 0.35 6.75
N TYR A 44 -12.01 1.21 7.04
CA TYR A 44 -11.10 1.75 6.04
C TYR A 44 -9.85 0.91 5.92
N GLY A 45 -9.11 1.14 4.88
CA GLY A 45 -7.82 0.49 4.67
C GLY A 45 -7.00 1.23 3.65
N ALA A 46 -6.01 0.56 3.10
CA ALA A 46 -5.13 1.15 2.10
C ALA A 46 -4.58 0.09 1.17
N SER A 47 -4.37 0.49 -0.08
CA SER A 47 -3.58 -0.26 -1.06
C SER A 47 -2.28 0.50 -1.25
N VAL A 48 -1.16 -0.14 -0.93
CA VAL A 48 0.18 0.46 -0.98
C VAL A 48 1.01 -0.35 -1.96
N VAL A 49 1.45 0.30 -3.04
CA VAL A 49 2.11 -0.39 -4.15
C VAL A 49 3.45 0.26 -4.45
N LYS A 50 4.41 -0.58 -4.78
CA LYS A 50 5.73 -0.16 -5.26
C LYS A 50 6.05 -0.92 -6.53
N PHE A 51 6.52 -0.21 -7.56
CA PHE A 51 6.87 -0.80 -8.85
C PHE A 51 8.37 -0.73 -9.10
N SER A 52 8.89 -1.67 -9.87
CA SER A 52 10.23 -1.55 -10.43
C SER A 52 10.17 -0.85 -11.78
N THR A 53 11.29 -0.24 -12.19
CA THR A 53 11.39 0.36 -13.52
C THR A 53 11.63 -0.71 -14.58
N SER A 54 11.40 -0.34 -15.85
CA SER A 54 11.65 -1.22 -16.99
C SER A 54 13.12 -1.61 -17.12
N GLU A 55 14.03 -0.82 -16.58
CA GLU A 55 15.46 -1.13 -16.59
C GLU A 55 15.88 -2.02 -15.43
N GLY A 56 14.93 -2.51 -14.66
CA GLY A 56 15.21 -3.35 -13.51
C GLY A 56 15.62 -2.61 -12.25
N HIS A 57 15.55 -1.28 -12.26
CA HIS A 57 15.82 -0.48 -11.08
C HIS A 57 14.58 -0.42 -10.20
N ALA A 58 14.76 -0.65 -8.91
CA ALA A 58 13.66 -0.53 -7.96
C ALA A 58 13.31 0.94 -7.78
N LEU A 59 12.00 1.24 -7.77
CA LEU A 59 11.53 2.54 -7.32
C LEU A 59 11.52 2.53 -5.79
N ASP A 60 12.07 3.59 -5.19
CA ASP A 60 12.08 3.73 -3.73
C ASP A 60 10.82 4.40 -3.20
N LEU A 61 9.90 4.73 -4.09
CA LEU A 61 8.71 5.49 -3.77
C LEU A 61 7.47 4.63 -3.93
N TRP A 62 6.50 4.87 -3.08
CA TRP A 62 5.26 4.12 -3.01
C TRP A 62 4.09 4.94 -3.57
N GLU A 63 3.05 4.22 -3.99
CA GLU A 63 1.73 4.79 -4.27
C GLU A 63 0.75 4.22 -3.26
N LEU A 64 -0.16 5.07 -2.78
CA LEU A 64 -1.15 4.67 -1.80
C LEU A 64 -2.54 5.13 -2.24
N ALA A 65 -3.50 4.24 -2.16
CA ALA A 65 -4.91 4.57 -2.33
C ALA A 65 -5.67 4.17 -1.07
N VAL A 66 -6.57 5.04 -0.62
CA VAL A 66 -7.45 4.74 0.51
C VAL A 66 -8.53 3.78 0.05
N THR A 67 -8.85 2.80 0.87
CA THR A 67 -9.87 1.79 0.58
C THR A 67 -10.90 1.71 1.69
N THR A 68 -12.03 1.11 1.37
CA THR A 68 -12.95 0.52 2.33
C THR A 68 -12.95 -0.99 2.10
N TRP A 69 -13.25 -1.77 3.13
CA TRP A 69 -13.24 -3.21 3.00
C TRP A 69 -14.43 -3.83 3.73
N GLY A 70 -14.78 -5.04 3.29
CA GLY A 70 -15.86 -5.81 3.86
C GLY A 70 -15.83 -7.24 3.31
N ASP A 71 -16.93 -7.96 3.47
CA ASP A 71 -17.01 -9.36 3.03
C ASP A 71 -16.85 -9.51 1.53
N ASP A 72 -17.16 -8.46 0.76
CA ASP A 72 -17.04 -8.45 -0.70
C ASP A 72 -15.68 -7.97 -1.20
N GLY A 73 -14.71 -7.73 -0.32
CA GLY A 73 -13.36 -7.37 -0.69
C GLY A 73 -13.00 -5.92 -0.38
N ASP A 74 -12.03 -5.39 -1.11
CA ASP A 74 -11.49 -4.06 -0.92
C ASP A 74 -11.90 -3.16 -2.09
N HIS A 75 -12.34 -1.94 -1.78
CA HIS A 75 -12.82 -0.98 -2.77
C HIS A 75 -12.13 0.35 -2.57
N LEU A 76 -11.71 0.98 -3.67
CA LEU A 76 -11.11 2.31 -3.62
C LEU A 76 -12.13 3.33 -3.11
N ASN A 77 -11.66 4.25 -2.26
CA ASN A 77 -12.51 5.31 -1.72
C ASN A 77 -11.78 6.64 -1.80
N TYR A 78 -12.21 7.48 -2.72
CA TYR A 78 -11.63 8.81 -2.92
C TYR A 78 -12.50 9.92 -2.32
N SER A 79 -13.41 9.55 -1.43
CA SER A 79 -14.32 10.50 -0.77
C SER A 79 -13.91 10.85 0.65
N THR A 80 -12.73 10.38 1.10
CA THR A 80 -12.24 10.69 2.45
C THR A 80 -11.49 12.02 2.46
N PRO A 81 -11.33 12.65 3.64
CA PRO A 81 -10.49 13.84 3.77
C PRO A 81 -8.99 13.54 3.59
N ILE A 82 -8.58 12.25 3.54
CA ILE A 82 -7.18 11.87 3.37
C ILE A 82 -6.73 12.15 1.93
N ALA A 83 -7.51 11.68 0.95
CA ALA A 83 -7.13 11.83 -0.45
C ALA A 83 -8.35 11.63 -1.35
N ASP A 84 -8.39 12.36 -2.45
CA ASP A 84 -9.42 12.22 -3.48
C ASP A 84 -8.89 11.52 -4.74
N ASP A 85 -7.70 10.96 -4.67
CA ASP A 85 -7.04 10.22 -5.74
C ASP A 85 -5.92 9.38 -5.15
N VAL A 86 -5.23 8.63 -5.99
CA VAL A 86 -4.02 7.91 -5.59
C VAL A 86 -2.95 8.92 -5.21
N LEU A 87 -2.28 8.67 -4.09
CA LEU A 87 -1.13 9.47 -3.65
C LEU A 87 0.14 8.77 -4.15
N GLY A 88 0.94 9.48 -4.94
CA GLY A 88 2.16 8.94 -5.51
C GLY A 88 3.41 9.55 -4.91
N ASN A 89 4.56 8.98 -5.29
CA ASN A 89 5.89 9.48 -4.91
C ASN A 89 6.08 9.55 -3.39
N LEU A 90 5.61 8.53 -2.66
CA LEU A 90 5.65 8.51 -1.21
C LEU A 90 6.86 7.73 -0.71
N THR A 91 7.56 8.30 0.27
CA THR A 91 8.56 7.53 1.03
C THR A 91 7.85 6.58 1.99
N GLY A 92 8.59 5.58 2.49
CA GLY A 92 8.01 4.66 3.49
C GLY A 92 7.54 5.37 4.74
N VAL A 93 8.25 6.42 5.18
CA VAL A 93 7.85 7.23 6.34
C VAL A 93 6.51 7.92 6.07
N THR A 94 6.36 8.53 4.90
CA THR A 94 5.12 9.22 4.53
C THR A 94 3.95 8.23 4.43
N VAL A 95 4.18 7.03 3.88
CA VAL A 95 3.16 5.98 3.85
C VAL A 95 2.67 5.68 5.26
N CYS A 96 3.58 5.49 6.21
CA CYS A 96 3.21 5.18 7.60
C CYS A 96 2.44 6.33 8.25
N ASP A 97 2.81 7.58 7.97
CA ASP A 97 2.06 8.74 8.46
C ASP A 97 0.62 8.73 7.93
N ILE A 98 0.45 8.41 6.65
CA ILE A 98 -0.88 8.35 6.03
C ILE A 98 -1.69 7.18 6.60
N LEU A 99 -1.07 6.01 6.78
CA LEU A 99 -1.74 4.86 7.42
C LEU A 99 -2.27 5.24 8.80
N GLY A 100 -1.49 6.00 9.58
CA GLY A 100 -1.92 6.50 10.88
C GLY A 100 -3.15 7.40 10.80
N LYS A 101 -3.24 8.23 9.77
CA LYS A 101 -4.41 9.08 9.54
C LYS A 101 -5.63 8.26 9.14
N ILE A 102 -5.46 7.24 8.32
CA ILE A 102 -6.56 6.39 7.87
C ILE A 102 -7.15 5.60 9.05
N ILE A 103 -6.31 5.02 9.89
CA ILE A 103 -6.78 4.22 11.03
C ILE A 103 -7.52 5.09 12.05
N CYS A 104 -7.25 6.40 12.05
CA CYS A 104 -7.90 7.35 12.95
C CYS A 104 -9.20 7.93 12.38
N LEU A 105 -9.60 7.57 11.15
CA LEU A 105 -10.89 8.00 10.63
C LEU A 105 -12.03 7.40 11.45
N PRO A 106 -13.17 8.12 11.57
CA PRO A 106 -14.33 7.55 12.27
C PRO A 106 -14.77 6.23 11.67
N VAL A 107 -15.25 5.33 12.52
CA VAL A 107 -15.74 4.02 12.08
C VAL A 107 -16.89 4.19 11.10
N ILE A 108 -16.86 3.42 10.01
CA ILE A 108 -17.95 3.38 9.05
C ILE A 108 -19.17 2.70 9.71
N VAL A 109 -20.31 3.35 9.62
CA VAL A 109 -21.56 2.83 10.17
C VAL A 109 -22.50 2.39 9.04
#